data_54f750bf430b313a5e55b2452303dbe6
#
_entry.id   54f750bf430b313a5e55b2452303dbe6
#
_cell.length_a   1.000
_cell.length_b   1.000
_cell.length_c   1.000
_cell.angle_alpha   90.00
_cell.angle_beta   90.00
_cell.angle_gamma   90.00
#
_symmetry.space_group_name_H-M   'P 1'
#
loop_
_entity.id
_entity.type
_entity.pdbx_description
1 polymer ?
#
loop_
_entity_poly.entity_id
_entity_poly.type
_entity_poly.pdbx_seq_one_letter_code
_entity_poly.pdbx_strand_id
1 'polypeptide(L)'
;MSLESYRISRRNSHSNPREEMRREKMEQIKYLYEMAMDREEDCTLNGREFVKSPRIFDAKTKLNYFQLINVETIEKEDYLNSGDILKYGDDHYICIISSIFHNMYSKGTFAKCNYLLRWQINSGEIIERYCWIQSAAQYNSGEDGNRNITLGTDQLMIILPMDEYTTMLDDPNSFFIDYNKKKPTPYKITRNDIVPYTDFCHGCVNLIVTQRQVTEKDNVELMICDYVDPDTIKEDSYETSLLFGEIIGRRELKCGYSRTYSAKFTNESGEEVTCDDFEWNVISTFPVKQTLSGSKIILEIDNEDCVGSSFILQVTKDSQMIVETTIHIVSEY
;
A
#
# COMPACT_ATOMS: atom_id res chain seq x y z
N MET A 1 -2.76 -25.74 -53.84
CA MET A 1 -3.88 -24.80 -53.60
C MET A 1 -3.60 -23.52 -54.35
N SER A 2 -4.52 -23.08 -55.24
CA SER A 2 -4.29 -21.86 -56.02
C SER A 2 -4.49 -20.63 -55.09
N LEU A 3 -3.84 -19.51 -55.41
CA LEU A 3 -4.02 -18.26 -54.70
C LEU A 3 -5.49 -17.79 -54.67
N GLU A 4 -6.27 -18.21 -55.64
CA GLU A 4 -7.72 -17.95 -55.74
C GLU A 4 -8.54 -18.78 -54.73
N SER A 5 -8.23 -20.06 -54.57
CA SER A 5 -8.89 -20.90 -53.55
C SER A 5 -8.57 -20.44 -52.14
N TYR A 6 -7.38 -19.92 -51.89
CA TYR A 6 -7.01 -19.29 -50.62
C TYR A 6 -7.78 -17.97 -50.37
N ARG A 7 -7.95 -17.14 -51.40
CA ARG A 7 -8.75 -15.91 -51.33
C ARG A 7 -10.25 -16.16 -51.11
N ILE A 8 -10.79 -17.22 -51.71
CA ILE A 8 -12.19 -17.63 -51.56
C ILE A 8 -12.41 -18.20 -50.14
N SER A 9 -11.52 -19.05 -49.67
CA SER A 9 -11.55 -19.54 -48.27
C SER A 9 -11.47 -18.40 -47.24
N ARG A 10 -10.66 -17.39 -47.53
CA ARG A 10 -10.51 -16.21 -46.68
C ARG A 10 -11.71 -15.26 -46.70
N ARG A 11 -12.49 -15.24 -47.82
CA ARG A 11 -13.75 -14.46 -47.93
C ARG A 11 -14.91 -15.14 -47.20
N ASN A 12 -14.87 -16.45 -47.09
CA ASN A 12 -15.91 -17.26 -46.46
C ASN A 12 -15.67 -17.47 -44.96
N SER A 13 -14.43 -17.33 -44.48
CA SER A 13 -14.11 -17.31 -43.07
C SER A 13 -14.20 -15.88 -42.54
N HIS A 14 -15.22 -15.59 -41.78
CA HIS A 14 -15.44 -14.27 -41.12
C HIS A 14 -14.40 -14.00 -40.01
N SER A 15 -13.40 -14.88 -39.82
CA SER A 15 -12.41 -14.79 -38.75
C SER A 15 -11.01 -14.45 -39.33
N ASN A 16 -10.32 -13.55 -38.60
CA ASN A 16 -8.92 -13.25 -38.85
C ASN A 16 -8.09 -14.56 -38.59
N PRO A 17 -7.20 -15.01 -39.48
CA PRO A 17 -6.38 -16.22 -39.27
C PRO A 17 -5.63 -16.23 -37.92
N ARG A 18 -5.24 -15.05 -37.41
CA ARG A 18 -4.62 -14.92 -36.08
C ARG A 18 -5.61 -15.24 -34.96
N GLU A 19 -6.86 -14.85 -35.09
CA GLU A 19 -7.90 -15.13 -34.10
C GLU A 19 -8.27 -16.61 -34.08
N GLU A 20 -8.32 -17.22 -35.25
CA GLU A 20 -8.57 -18.66 -35.40
C GLU A 20 -7.44 -19.49 -34.77
N MET A 21 -6.18 -19.18 -35.09
CA MET A 21 -5.02 -19.83 -34.47
C MET A 21 -4.99 -19.61 -32.95
N ARG A 22 -5.39 -18.44 -32.50
CA ARG A 22 -5.46 -18.15 -31.06
C ARG A 22 -6.55 -18.96 -30.36
N ARG A 23 -7.71 -19.13 -31.01
CA ARG A 23 -8.81 -19.94 -30.49
C ARG A 23 -8.42 -21.40 -30.41
N GLU A 24 -7.83 -21.96 -31.49
CA GLU A 24 -7.34 -23.36 -31.52
C GLU A 24 -6.29 -23.60 -30.42
N LYS A 25 -5.35 -22.67 -30.25
CA LYS A 25 -4.35 -22.76 -29.20
C LYS A 25 -4.97 -22.72 -27.81
N MET A 26 -5.99 -21.89 -27.63
CA MET A 26 -6.72 -21.81 -26.35
C MET A 26 -7.47 -23.12 -26.04
N GLU A 27 -8.13 -23.71 -27.04
CA GLU A 27 -8.80 -24.99 -26.87
C GLU A 27 -7.82 -26.11 -26.54
N GLN A 28 -6.64 -26.11 -27.18
CA GLN A 28 -5.57 -27.05 -26.87
C GLN A 28 -5.05 -26.86 -25.42
N ILE A 29 -4.84 -25.62 -24.98
CA ILE A 29 -4.40 -25.32 -23.61
C ILE A 29 -5.47 -25.80 -22.63
N LYS A 30 -6.76 -25.52 -22.87
CA LYS A 30 -7.86 -25.98 -22.03
C LYS A 30 -7.91 -27.48 -21.91
N TYR A 31 -7.77 -28.18 -23.02
CA TYR A 31 -7.73 -29.65 -23.04
C TYR A 31 -6.57 -30.22 -22.21
N LEU A 32 -5.36 -29.68 -22.41
CA LEU A 32 -4.17 -30.10 -21.65
C LEU A 32 -4.31 -29.81 -20.16
N TYR A 33 -4.93 -28.68 -19.83
CA TYR A 33 -5.21 -28.31 -18.43
C TYR A 33 -6.21 -29.27 -17.78
N GLU A 34 -7.24 -29.69 -18.50
CA GLU A 34 -8.25 -30.63 -18.00
C GLU A 34 -7.71 -32.04 -17.80
N MET A 35 -6.73 -32.44 -18.64
CA MET A 35 -6.08 -33.75 -18.53
C MET A 35 -4.93 -33.79 -17.51
N ALA A 36 -4.58 -32.65 -16.91
CA ALA A 36 -3.49 -32.56 -15.95
C ALA A 36 -3.84 -33.28 -14.64
N MET A 37 -2.92 -34.12 -14.13
CA MET A 37 -3.08 -34.86 -12.88
C MET A 37 -2.68 -34.04 -11.64
N ASP A 38 -2.06 -32.90 -11.85
CA ASP A 38 -1.55 -31.98 -10.82
C ASP A 38 -2.54 -30.87 -10.49
N ARG A 39 -3.84 -31.10 -10.69
CA ARG A 39 -4.93 -30.22 -10.31
C ARG A 39 -5.33 -30.48 -8.88
N GLU A 40 -5.47 -29.41 -8.10
CA GLU A 40 -5.79 -29.46 -6.68
C GLU A 40 -7.12 -28.76 -6.40
N GLU A 41 -7.97 -29.40 -5.59
CA GLU A 41 -9.30 -28.87 -5.24
C GLU A 41 -9.30 -28.20 -3.87
N ASP A 42 -8.51 -28.70 -2.91
CA ASP A 42 -8.45 -28.21 -1.54
C ASP A 42 -7.49 -27.02 -1.40
N CYS A 43 -7.77 -25.95 -2.14
CA CYS A 43 -6.98 -24.73 -2.06
C CYS A 43 -7.82 -23.46 -2.28
N THR A 44 -7.39 -22.37 -1.66
CA THR A 44 -8.07 -21.06 -1.80
C THR A 44 -7.06 -19.96 -2.11
N LEU A 45 -7.48 -18.98 -2.89
CA LEU A 45 -6.69 -17.78 -3.24
C LEU A 45 -7.29 -16.57 -2.54
N ASN A 46 -6.51 -15.90 -1.68
CA ASN A 46 -6.98 -14.74 -0.90
C ASN A 46 -8.28 -15.03 -0.13
N GLY A 47 -8.44 -16.27 0.37
CA GLY A 47 -9.62 -16.71 1.11
C GLY A 47 -10.85 -17.09 0.27
N ARG A 48 -10.77 -17.02 -1.07
CA ARG A 48 -11.82 -17.45 -1.99
C ARG A 48 -11.45 -18.77 -2.68
N GLU A 49 -12.43 -19.57 -3.00
CA GLU A 49 -12.26 -20.76 -3.84
C GLU A 49 -11.95 -20.35 -5.28
N PHE A 50 -11.18 -21.20 -5.98
CA PHE A 50 -10.94 -21.04 -7.40
C PHE A 50 -12.20 -21.39 -8.20
N VAL A 51 -12.47 -20.67 -9.27
CA VAL A 51 -13.52 -20.99 -10.23
C VAL A 51 -13.24 -22.32 -10.90
N LYS A 52 -11.95 -22.60 -11.15
CA LYS A 52 -11.46 -23.86 -11.69
C LYS A 52 -10.20 -24.28 -10.96
N SER A 53 -10.20 -25.52 -10.43
CA SER A 53 -9.08 -26.12 -9.68
C SER A 53 -7.73 -25.81 -10.34
N PRO A 54 -6.81 -25.13 -9.66
CA PRO A 54 -5.50 -24.77 -10.22
C PRO A 54 -4.60 -25.99 -10.34
N ARG A 55 -3.59 -25.88 -11.20
CA ARG A 55 -2.49 -26.83 -11.23
C ARG A 55 -1.42 -26.38 -10.28
N ILE A 56 -0.98 -27.27 -9.38
CA ILE A 56 0.07 -27.01 -8.39
C ILE A 56 1.19 -28.03 -8.58
N PHE A 57 2.41 -27.54 -8.78
CA PHE A 57 3.57 -28.40 -8.98
C PHE A 57 4.84 -27.74 -8.43
N ASP A 58 5.83 -28.56 -8.11
CA ASP A 58 7.08 -28.10 -7.55
C ASP A 58 7.80 -27.12 -8.50
N ALA A 59 8.33 -26.04 -7.95
CA ALA A 59 9.20 -25.16 -8.70
C ALA A 59 10.58 -25.81 -8.89
N LYS A 60 11.09 -25.75 -10.13
CA LYS A 60 12.41 -26.31 -10.46
C LYS A 60 13.54 -25.54 -9.78
N THR A 61 13.30 -24.31 -9.41
CA THR A 61 14.27 -23.46 -8.71
C THR A 61 14.18 -23.74 -7.22
N LYS A 62 15.23 -24.31 -6.64
CA LYS A 62 15.35 -24.49 -5.20
C LYS A 62 16.09 -23.28 -4.64
N LEU A 63 15.38 -22.37 -4.02
CA LEU A 63 16.00 -21.46 -3.07
C LEU A 63 16.30 -22.28 -1.80
N ASN A 64 17.55 -22.30 -1.36
CA ASN A 64 18.00 -23.06 -0.21
C ASN A 64 17.02 -22.92 0.96
N TYR A 65 16.54 -24.05 1.48
CA TYR A 65 15.65 -24.18 2.64
C TYR A 65 14.18 -23.74 2.46
N PHE A 66 13.76 -23.21 1.31
CA PHE A 66 12.39 -22.77 1.13
C PHE A 66 11.66 -23.62 0.08
N GLN A 67 10.44 -23.97 0.40
CA GLN A 67 9.58 -24.67 -0.54
C GLN A 67 8.94 -23.64 -1.48
N LEU A 68 9.26 -23.75 -2.76
CA LEU A 68 8.61 -23.00 -3.82
C LEU A 68 7.71 -23.93 -4.61
N ILE A 69 6.52 -23.44 -4.93
CA ILE A 69 5.58 -24.10 -5.82
C ILE A 69 5.21 -23.19 -6.98
N ASN A 70 4.87 -23.79 -8.10
CA ASN A 70 4.27 -23.08 -9.23
C ASN A 70 2.78 -23.37 -9.24
N VAL A 71 1.99 -22.35 -9.50
CA VAL A 71 0.55 -22.44 -9.64
C VAL A 71 0.17 -21.94 -11.02
N GLU A 72 -0.65 -22.69 -11.74
CA GLU A 72 -1.21 -22.29 -13.04
C GLU A 72 -2.73 -22.26 -12.95
N THR A 73 -3.34 -21.21 -13.51
CA THR A 73 -4.78 -21.01 -13.59
C THR A 73 -5.18 -20.63 -15.02
N ILE A 74 -6.38 -20.97 -15.44
CA ILE A 74 -6.85 -20.77 -16.79
C ILE A 74 -8.03 -19.78 -16.88
N GLU A 75 -8.83 -19.70 -15.84
CA GLU A 75 -9.96 -18.78 -15.82
C GLU A 75 -9.46 -17.37 -15.46
N LYS A 76 -10.07 -16.33 -16.05
CA LYS A 76 -9.62 -14.94 -15.87
C LYS A 76 -9.84 -14.44 -14.44
N GLU A 77 -10.88 -14.91 -13.82
CA GLU A 77 -11.26 -14.61 -12.44
C GLU A 77 -10.22 -15.12 -11.44
N ASP A 78 -9.47 -16.16 -11.86
CA ASP A 78 -8.44 -16.81 -11.05
C ASP A 78 -7.02 -16.38 -11.43
N TYR A 79 -6.85 -15.31 -12.21
CA TYR A 79 -5.51 -14.85 -12.56
C TYR A 79 -4.75 -14.44 -11.32
N LEU A 80 -3.50 -14.87 -11.29
CA LEU A 80 -2.59 -14.72 -10.18
C LEU A 80 -1.84 -13.40 -10.26
N ASN A 81 -1.74 -12.71 -9.13
CA ASN A 81 -0.95 -11.49 -8.99
C ASN A 81 0.14 -11.69 -7.93
N SER A 82 1.23 -10.96 -8.04
CA SER A 82 2.23 -10.90 -6.98
C SER A 82 1.58 -10.37 -5.70
N GLY A 83 1.91 -10.97 -4.56
CA GLY A 83 1.30 -10.67 -3.28
C GLY A 83 0.05 -11.50 -2.93
N ASP A 84 -0.54 -12.25 -3.88
CA ASP A 84 -1.64 -13.15 -3.57
C ASP A 84 -1.24 -14.22 -2.56
N ILE A 85 -2.15 -14.55 -1.64
CA ILE A 85 -1.96 -15.62 -0.65
C ILE A 85 -2.75 -16.85 -1.07
N LEU A 86 -2.05 -17.94 -1.30
CA LEU A 86 -2.61 -19.25 -1.54
C LEU A 86 -2.62 -20.06 -0.23
N LYS A 87 -3.76 -20.58 0.16
CA LYS A 87 -3.86 -21.64 1.16
C LYS A 87 -3.95 -22.98 0.43
N TYR A 88 -3.03 -23.87 0.72
CA TYR A 88 -2.98 -25.22 0.17
C TYR A 88 -2.69 -26.24 1.29
N GLY A 89 -3.66 -27.09 1.58
CA GLY A 89 -3.67 -27.90 2.77
C GLY A 89 -3.65 -27.04 4.05
N ASP A 90 -2.72 -27.33 4.95
CA ASP A 90 -2.53 -26.57 6.20
C ASP A 90 -1.55 -25.36 6.03
N ASP A 91 -0.96 -25.23 4.86
CA ASP A 91 0.10 -24.26 4.60
C ASP A 91 -0.41 -23.03 3.85
N HIS A 92 0.28 -21.91 4.05
CA HIS A 92 0.05 -20.67 3.32
C HIS A 92 1.26 -20.36 2.48
N TYR A 93 1.02 -19.83 1.28
CA TYR A 93 2.05 -19.46 0.31
C TYR A 93 1.78 -18.06 -0.22
N ILE A 94 2.83 -17.27 -0.40
CA ILE A 94 2.75 -15.94 -1.00
C ILE A 94 3.26 -15.96 -2.43
N CYS A 95 2.53 -15.37 -3.36
CA CYS A 95 2.95 -15.20 -4.75
C CYS A 95 4.05 -14.16 -4.85
N ILE A 96 5.25 -14.58 -5.23
CA ILE A 96 6.41 -13.69 -5.41
C ILE A 96 6.58 -13.19 -6.84
N ILE A 97 6.17 -14.01 -7.81
CA ILE A 97 6.25 -13.67 -9.23
C ILE A 97 4.99 -14.19 -9.90
N SER A 98 4.35 -13.35 -10.70
CA SER A 98 3.22 -13.75 -11.55
C SER A 98 3.44 -13.34 -12.99
N SER A 99 2.80 -14.05 -13.90
CA SER A 99 2.83 -13.78 -15.34
C SER A 99 1.53 -14.21 -15.98
N ILE A 100 0.96 -13.34 -16.80
CA ILE A 100 -0.21 -13.63 -17.61
C ILE A 100 0.25 -13.85 -19.06
N PHE A 101 0.04 -15.06 -19.57
CA PHE A 101 0.48 -15.43 -20.92
C PHE A 101 -0.60 -15.17 -21.95
N HIS A 102 -0.44 -14.12 -22.74
CA HIS A 102 -1.33 -13.73 -23.85
C HIS A 102 -2.83 -13.67 -23.51
N ASN A 103 -3.19 -13.41 -22.26
CA ASN A 103 -4.57 -13.51 -21.72
C ASN A 103 -5.20 -14.91 -21.94
N MET A 104 -4.39 -15.97 -21.89
CA MET A 104 -4.86 -17.34 -22.05
C MET A 104 -4.82 -18.11 -20.73
N TYR A 105 -3.78 -17.92 -19.95
CA TYR A 105 -3.61 -18.52 -18.63
C TYR A 105 -2.67 -17.64 -17.78
N SER A 106 -2.74 -17.83 -16.51
CA SER A 106 -1.84 -17.20 -15.54
C SER A 106 -0.97 -18.23 -14.86
N LYS A 107 0.24 -17.84 -14.52
CA LYS A 107 1.19 -18.64 -13.76
C LYS A 107 1.84 -17.81 -12.68
N GLY A 108 1.91 -18.35 -11.46
CA GLY A 108 2.59 -17.75 -10.33
C GLY A 108 3.61 -18.69 -9.70
N THR A 109 4.70 -18.12 -9.18
CA THR A 109 5.62 -18.83 -8.29
C THR A 109 5.35 -18.35 -6.88
N PHE A 110 5.05 -19.29 -6.01
CA PHE A 110 4.66 -19.06 -4.63
C PHE A 110 5.73 -19.58 -3.68
N ALA A 111 6.03 -18.80 -2.65
CA ALA A 111 6.90 -19.20 -1.55
C ALA A 111 6.08 -19.58 -0.32
N LYS A 112 6.44 -20.66 0.35
CA LYS A 112 5.78 -21.08 1.58
C LYS A 112 6.01 -20.04 2.67
N CYS A 113 4.93 -19.51 3.25
CA CYS A 113 4.98 -18.62 4.40
C CYS A 113 5.50 -19.39 5.61
N ASN A 114 6.47 -18.83 6.29
CA ASN A 114 7.10 -19.45 7.46
C ASN A 114 6.77 -18.72 8.76
N TYR A 115 6.05 -17.61 8.71
CA TYR A 115 5.67 -16.85 9.90
C TYR A 115 4.32 -16.16 9.74
N LEU A 116 3.62 -15.95 10.86
CA LEU A 116 2.43 -15.09 10.97
C LEU A 116 2.85 -13.82 11.72
N LEU A 117 3.05 -12.74 10.98
CA LEU A 117 3.45 -11.46 11.54
C LEU A 117 2.26 -10.77 12.19
N ARG A 118 2.50 -10.15 13.34
CA ARG A 118 1.50 -9.44 14.13
C ARG A 118 1.97 -8.05 14.49
N TRP A 119 1.08 -7.07 14.40
CA TRP A 119 1.32 -5.71 14.89
C TRP A 119 0.01 -5.03 15.24
N GLN A 120 0.09 -3.96 16.00
CA GLN A 120 -1.05 -3.13 16.35
C GLN A 120 -0.99 -1.85 15.54
N ILE A 121 -2.14 -1.42 15.02
CA ILE A 121 -2.29 -0.11 14.37
C ILE A 121 -2.77 0.93 15.36
N ASN A 122 -2.75 2.22 14.97
CA ASN A 122 -3.10 3.34 15.85
C ASN A 122 -4.53 3.28 16.41
N SER A 123 -5.45 2.59 15.75
CA SER A 123 -6.81 2.35 16.26
C SER A 123 -6.88 1.33 17.40
N GLY A 124 -5.78 0.67 17.74
CA GLY A 124 -5.74 -0.41 18.73
C GLY A 124 -6.03 -1.80 18.16
N GLU A 125 -6.40 -1.90 16.89
CA GLU A 125 -6.65 -3.18 16.22
C GLU A 125 -5.35 -3.94 15.97
N ILE A 126 -5.40 -5.26 16.14
CA ILE A 126 -4.27 -6.16 15.90
C ILE A 126 -4.40 -6.73 14.50
N ILE A 127 -3.41 -6.48 13.68
CA ILE A 127 -3.33 -6.98 12.30
C ILE A 127 -2.42 -8.21 12.27
N GLU A 128 -2.84 -9.22 11.51
CA GLU A 128 -2.08 -10.46 11.29
C GLU A 128 -1.92 -10.72 9.80
N ARG A 129 -0.69 -11.02 9.35
CA ARG A 129 -0.43 -11.36 7.95
C ARG A 129 0.57 -12.52 7.86
N TYR A 130 0.23 -13.50 7.02
CA TYR A 130 1.20 -14.53 6.64
C TYR A 130 2.30 -13.92 5.83
N CYS A 131 3.54 -14.27 6.15
CA CYS A 131 4.71 -13.71 5.49
C CYS A 131 5.79 -14.77 5.26
N TRP A 132 6.68 -14.44 4.35
CA TRP A 132 7.90 -15.20 4.12
C TRP A 132 9.09 -14.40 4.64
N ILE A 133 9.78 -14.95 5.66
CA ILE A 133 10.94 -14.34 6.29
C ILE A 133 12.20 -15.10 5.90
N GLN A 134 13.21 -14.37 5.47
CA GLN A 134 14.53 -14.92 5.14
C GLN A 134 15.64 -14.03 5.67
N SER A 135 16.86 -14.58 5.76
CA SER A 135 18.04 -13.79 6.10
C SER A 135 18.37 -12.81 4.96
N ALA A 136 18.56 -11.54 5.27
CA ALA A 136 18.95 -10.53 4.28
C ALA A 136 20.31 -10.83 3.63
N ALA A 137 21.19 -11.55 4.33
CA ALA A 137 22.48 -11.97 3.79
C ALA A 137 22.37 -12.95 2.61
N GLN A 138 21.31 -13.76 2.56
CA GLN A 138 21.06 -14.68 1.44
C GLN A 138 20.55 -13.97 0.17
N TYR A 139 19.87 -12.84 0.35
CA TYR A 139 19.36 -12.05 -0.77
C TYR A 139 20.48 -11.33 -1.53
N ASN A 140 21.53 -10.89 -0.82
CA ASN A 140 22.65 -10.15 -1.41
C ASN A 140 23.71 -11.05 -2.10
N SER A 141 23.59 -12.36 -1.98
CA SER A 141 24.52 -13.31 -2.59
C SER A 141 24.15 -13.70 -4.03
N GLY A 142 23.55 -12.81 -4.79
CA GLY A 142 23.08 -13.02 -6.17
C GLY A 142 24.15 -13.27 -7.23
N GLU A 143 25.38 -13.61 -6.85
CA GLU A 143 26.42 -14.13 -7.74
C GLU A 143 26.75 -15.57 -7.36
N ASP A 144 26.41 -16.49 -8.22
CA ASP A 144 26.89 -17.86 -8.22
C ASP A 144 28.44 -17.85 -8.30
N GLY A 145 29.08 -18.19 -7.22
CA GLY A 145 30.47 -18.63 -7.29
C GLY A 145 31.52 -17.86 -6.48
N ASN A 146 31.23 -16.80 -5.79
CA ASN A 146 32.21 -16.15 -4.93
C ASN A 146 31.92 -16.46 -3.46
N ARG A 147 32.84 -17.18 -2.81
CA ARG A 147 32.86 -17.42 -1.37
C ARG A 147 33.21 -16.13 -0.62
N ASN A 148 32.34 -15.14 -0.68
CA ASN A 148 32.44 -13.99 0.20
C ASN A 148 31.95 -14.41 1.59
N ILE A 149 32.79 -14.20 2.57
CA ILE A 149 32.45 -14.33 3.99
C ILE A 149 31.20 -13.47 4.22
N THR A 150 30.08 -14.11 4.39
CA THR A 150 28.86 -13.44 4.81
C THR A 150 29.09 -13.02 6.24
N LEU A 151 29.40 -11.76 6.46
CA LEU A 151 29.31 -11.18 7.80
C LEU A 151 27.89 -11.41 8.26
N GLY A 152 27.70 -12.07 9.41
CA GLY A 152 26.39 -12.28 10.00
C GLY A 152 25.75 -10.93 10.23
N THR A 153 24.87 -10.54 9.30
CA THR A 153 24.05 -9.35 9.50
C THR A 153 22.83 -9.80 10.27
N ASP A 154 22.57 -9.17 11.41
CA ASP A 154 21.36 -9.39 12.22
C ASP A 154 20.09 -8.85 11.51
N GLN A 155 20.12 -8.86 10.18
CA GLN A 155 19.05 -8.36 9.33
C GLN A 155 18.23 -9.50 8.74
N LEU A 156 16.92 -9.34 8.81
CA LEU A 156 15.96 -10.21 8.14
C LEU A 156 15.24 -9.44 7.05
N MET A 157 14.85 -10.14 6.00
CA MET A 157 13.94 -9.65 4.98
C MET A 157 12.58 -10.33 5.17
N ILE A 158 11.53 -9.53 5.23
CA ILE A 158 10.15 -9.97 5.37
C ILE A 158 9.42 -9.63 4.08
N ILE A 159 8.80 -10.62 3.47
CA ILE A 159 7.94 -10.43 2.31
C ILE A 159 6.49 -10.60 2.74
N LEU A 160 5.69 -9.56 2.53
CA LEU A 160 4.27 -9.45 2.88
C LEU A 160 3.42 -9.18 1.64
N PRO A 161 2.14 -9.57 1.63
CA PRO A 161 1.20 -9.08 0.62
C PRO A 161 1.05 -7.56 0.75
N MET A 162 0.89 -6.87 -0.37
CA MET A 162 0.59 -5.45 -0.39
C MET A 162 -0.89 -5.22 -0.09
N ASP A 163 -1.18 -4.55 1.00
CA ASP A 163 -2.52 -4.06 1.37
C ASP A 163 -2.43 -2.69 2.06
N GLU A 164 -3.56 -2.13 2.46
CA GLU A 164 -3.62 -0.81 3.12
C GLU A 164 -2.81 -0.74 4.42
N TYR A 165 -2.73 -1.85 5.18
CA TYR A 165 -2.01 -1.91 6.45
C TYR A 165 -0.51 -2.15 6.26
N THR A 166 -0.13 -2.98 5.28
CA THR A 166 1.28 -3.31 5.02
C THR A 166 2.02 -2.19 4.32
N THR A 167 1.33 -1.37 3.52
CA THR A 167 1.91 -0.19 2.86
C THR A 167 2.23 0.95 3.83
N MET A 168 1.56 0.98 4.98
CA MET A 168 1.79 1.98 6.04
C MET A 168 2.94 1.61 6.99
N LEU A 169 3.52 0.41 6.84
CA LEU A 169 4.62 -0.04 7.68
C LEU A 169 5.92 0.66 7.30
N ASP A 170 6.54 1.37 8.26
CA ASP A 170 7.80 2.08 8.08
C ASP A 170 8.58 2.15 9.41
N ASP A 171 9.75 2.80 9.43
CA ASP A 171 10.45 3.14 10.66
C ASP A 171 9.58 4.13 11.49
N PRO A 172 9.23 3.88 12.76
CA PRO A 172 9.86 2.96 13.70
C PRO A 172 9.14 1.62 13.97
N ASN A 173 8.20 1.18 13.14
CA ASN A 173 7.45 -0.04 13.41
C ASN A 173 8.38 -1.23 13.74
N SER A 174 7.92 -2.06 14.66
CA SER A 174 8.70 -3.19 15.17
C SER A 174 7.82 -4.43 15.32
N PHE A 175 8.43 -5.61 15.23
CA PHE A 175 7.75 -6.88 15.31
C PHE A 175 8.52 -7.87 16.15
N PHE A 176 7.83 -8.74 16.89
CA PHE A 176 8.46 -9.95 17.39
C PHE A 176 8.53 -11.00 16.27
N ILE A 177 9.76 -11.46 15.99
CA ILE A 177 10.00 -12.52 15.01
C ILE A 177 10.74 -13.63 15.73
N ASP A 178 9.99 -14.48 16.42
CA ASP A 178 10.57 -15.58 17.19
C ASP A 178 9.50 -16.63 17.48
N TYR A 179 9.89 -17.89 17.54
CA TYR A 179 9.06 -18.98 18.03
C TYR A 179 9.18 -19.14 19.57
N ASN A 180 10.19 -18.54 20.18
CA ASN A 180 10.41 -18.60 21.63
C ASN A 180 9.60 -17.51 22.35
N LYS A 181 8.36 -17.85 22.74
CA LYS A 181 7.45 -16.93 23.44
C LYS A 181 7.92 -16.49 24.83
N LYS A 182 8.90 -17.17 25.44
CA LYS A 182 9.39 -16.79 26.78
C LYS A 182 10.38 -15.63 26.74
N LYS A 183 11.15 -15.52 25.67
CA LYS A 183 12.11 -14.44 25.46
C LYS A 183 12.18 -14.14 23.95
N PRO A 184 11.13 -13.54 23.38
CA PRO A 184 11.09 -13.28 21.97
C PRO A 184 12.04 -12.15 21.58
N THR A 185 12.53 -12.20 20.35
CA THR A 185 13.44 -11.21 19.80
C THR A 185 12.66 -10.20 18.96
N PRO A 186 12.65 -8.90 19.33
CA PRO A 186 12.02 -7.87 18.53
C PRO A 186 12.94 -7.38 17.41
N TYR A 187 12.35 -7.06 16.27
CA TYR A 187 13.00 -6.49 15.10
C TYR A 187 12.34 -5.19 14.69
N LYS A 188 13.14 -4.17 14.36
CA LYS A 188 12.71 -2.86 13.91
C LYS A 188 12.88 -2.75 12.40
N ILE A 189 11.93 -2.13 11.71
CA ILE A 189 12.05 -1.80 10.29
C ILE A 189 13.17 -0.77 10.11
N THR A 190 14.05 -1.04 9.15
CA THR A 190 15.11 -0.13 8.72
C THR A 190 14.94 0.32 7.28
N ARG A 191 14.16 -0.42 6.49
CA ARG A 191 13.86 -0.10 5.11
C ARG A 191 12.55 -0.77 4.68
N ASN A 192 11.75 -0.03 3.93
CA ASN A 192 10.58 -0.53 3.25
C ASN A 192 10.75 -0.35 1.73
N ASP A 193 10.77 -1.46 1.00
CA ASP A 193 10.88 -1.48 -0.46
C ASP A 193 9.56 -1.97 -1.07
N ILE A 194 8.70 -1.03 -1.45
CA ILE A 194 7.40 -1.33 -2.07
C ILE A 194 7.54 -1.31 -3.60
N VAL A 195 8.02 -0.20 -4.15
CA VAL A 195 7.98 0.09 -5.59
C VAL A 195 8.61 -0.98 -6.49
N PRO A 196 9.78 -1.59 -6.15
CA PRO A 196 10.42 -2.58 -7.02
C PRO A 196 9.64 -3.89 -7.18
N TYR A 197 8.68 -4.16 -6.29
CA TYR A 197 7.99 -5.46 -6.18
C TYR A 197 6.48 -5.35 -6.35
N THR A 198 5.99 -4.21 -6.84
CA THR A 198 4.57 -3.93 -7.04
C THR A 198 4.26 -3.58 -8.48
N ASP A 199 3.04 -3.89 -8.89
CA ASP A 199 2.45 -3.47 -10.16
C ASP A 199 1.18 -2.66 -9.86
N PHE A 200 1.35 -1.35 -9.67
CA PHE A 200 0.32 -0.33 -9.35
C PHE A 200 -0.61 -0.67 -8.18
N CYS A 201 -1.31 -1.79 -8.21
CA CYS A 201 -2.32 -2.17 -7.21
C CYS A 201 -2.03 -3.51 -6.55
N HIS A 202 -1.06 -4.28 -7.06
CA HIS A 202 -0.74 -5.62 -6.57
C HIS A 202 0.76 -5.74 -6.35
N GLY A 203 1.16 -6.58 -5.43
CA GLY A 203 2.57 -6.83 -5.23
C GLY A 203 2.92 -7.29 -3.83
N CYS A 204 4.22 -7.29 -3.56
CA CYS A 204 4.79 -7.62 -2.27
C CYS A 204 5.44 -6.39 -1.66
N VAL A 205 5.24 -6.22 -0.36
CA VAL A 205 6.01 -5.29 0.47
C VAL A 205 7.23 -6.03 1.01
N ASN A 206 8.41 -5.50 0.76
CA ASN A 206 9.66 -6.05 1.28
C ASN A 206 10.19 -5.16 2.38
N LEU A 207 10.18 -5.68 3.61
CA LEU A 207 10.73 -5.00 4.76
C LEU A 207 12.09 -5.57 5.10
N ILE A 208 13.08 -4.71 5.28
CA ILE A 208 14.35 -5.07 5.91
C ILE A 208 14.27 -4.64 7.37
N VAL A 209 14.49 -5.61 8.26
CA VAL A 209 14.38 -5.39 9.70
C VAL A 209 15.68 -5.78 10.39
N THR A 210 16.01 -5.06 11.46
CA THR A 210 17.20 -5.30 12.28
C THR A 210 16.79 -5.57 13.72
N GLN A 211 17.47 -6.48 14.39
CA GLN A 211 17.23 -6.81 15.79
C GLN A 211 17.35 -5.57 16.68
N ARG A 212 16.41 -5.41 17.61
CA ARG A 212 16.46 -4.42 18.69
C ARG A 212 16.32 -5.04 20.07
N GLN A 213 16.49 -4.26 21.11
CA GLN A 213 16.21 -4.69 22.48
C GLN A 213 14.71 -4.56 22.78
N VAL A 214 14.23 -5.44 23.67
CA VAL A 214 12.86 -5.35 24.22
C VAL A 214 12.74 -4.09 25.06
N THR A 215 11.65 -3.36 24.90
CA THR A 215 11.31 -2.15 25.63
C THR A 215 10.14 -2.41 26.58
N GLU A 216 9.88 -1.48 27.51
CA GLU A 216 8.76 -1.56 28.44
C GLU A 216 7.38 -1.50 27.74
N LYS A 217 7.33 -0.96 26.52
CA LYS A 217 6.12 -0.87 25.70
C LYS A 217 5.78 -2.17 24.97
N ASP A 218 6.69 -3.13 24.99
CA ASP A 218 6.50 -4.39 24.27
C ASP A 218 5.68 -5.37 25.10
N ASN A 219 4.58 -5.87 24.53
CA ASN A 219 3.77 -6.91 25.16
C ASN A 219 4.24 -8.29 24.67
N VAL A 220 5.05 -8.94 25.50
CA VAL A 220 5.60 -10.27 25.21
C VAL A 220 4.53 -11.37 25.20
N GLU A 221 3.46 -11.23 25.99
CA GLU A 221 2.39 -12.25 26.05
C GLU A 221 1.56 -12.26 24.77
N LEU A 222 1.27 -11.09 24.24
CA LEU A 222 0.55 -10.94 22.98
C LEU A 222 1.47 -11.04 21.75
N MET A 223 2.79 -11.03 21.94
CA MET A 223 3.79 -10.98 20.87
C MET A 223 3.63 -9.74 19.96
N ILE A 224 3.40 -8.58 20.60
CA ILE A 224 3.20 -7.30 19.91
C ILE A 224 4.20 -6.28 20.46
N CYS A 225 4.97 -5.69 19.57
CA CYS A 225 5.86 -4.58 19.89
C CYS A 225 5.08 -3.27 19.97
N ASP A 226 5.57 -2.35 20.83
CA ASP A 226 5.00 -1.01 21.01
C ASP A 226 3.48 -1.04 21.26
N TYR A 227 3.03 -1.99 22.07
CA TYR A 227 1.63 -2.24 22.38
C TYR A 227 1.03 -1.08 23.19
N VAL A 228 -0.14 -0.65 22.79
CA VAL A 228 -0.97 0.30 23.52
C VAL A 228 -2.30 -0.37 23.89
N ASP A 229 -2.69 -0.30 25.16
CA ASP A 229 -3.94 -0.89 25.61
C ASP A 229 -5.13 -0.23 24.89
N PRO A 230 -6.00 -1.00 24.19
CA PRO A 230 -7.16 -0.44 23.51
C PRO A 230 -8.10 0.37 24.41
N ASP A 231 -8.14 0.08 25.71
CA ASP A 231 -8.96 0.84 26.66
C ASP A 231 -8.37 2.22 26.94
N THR A 232 -7.04 2.39 26.85
CA THR A 232 -6.39 3.71 26.97
C THR A 232 -6.54 4.51 25.68
N ILE A 233 -6.60 3.87 24.52
CA ILE A 233 -6.81 4.54 23.23
C ILE A 233 -8.20 5.19 23.16
N LYS A 234 -9.20 4.63 23.83
CA LYS A 234 -10.57 5.19 23.87
C LYS A 234 -10.68 6.49 24.67
N GLU A 235 -9.78 6.75 25.61
CA GLU A 235 -9.73 8.02 26.36
C GLU A 235 -9.01 9.12 25.56
N ASP A 236 -8.05 8.74 24.69
CA ASP A 236 -7.31 9.63 23.78
C ASP A 236 -7.79 9.54 22.32
N SER A 237 -8.89 8.85 22.04
CA SER A 237 -9.51 8.96 20.74
C SER A 237 -9.96 10.40 20.56
N TYR A 238 -9.04 11.24 20.11
CA TYR A 238 -9.42 12.32 19.26
C TYR A 238 -10.32 11.70 18.20
N GLU A 239 -11.63 11.92 18.36
CA GLU A 239 -12.49 11.93 17.21
C GLU A 239 -11.74 12.81 16.21
N THR A 240 -11.12 12.19 15.21
CA THR A 240 -10.84 12.87 13.95
C THR A 240 -12.21 13.03 13.32
N SER A 241 -13.09 13.77 14.02
CA SER A 241 -14.27 14.32 13.42
C SER A 241 -13.71 15.13 12.26
N LEU A 242 -14.05 14.73 11.03
CA LEU A 242 -13.72 15.51 9.85
C LEU A 242 -14.24 16.92 10.14
N LEU A 243 -13.31 17.81 10.50
CA LEU A 243 -13.58 19.19 10.76
C LEU A 243 -13.67 19.88 9.40
N PHE A 244 -14.85 20.35 9.06
CA PHE A 244 -15.04 21.24 7.93
C PHE A 244 -14.84 22.67 8.40
N GLY A 245 -13.91 23.37 7.75
CA GLY A 245 -13.61 24.76 8.06
C GLY A 245 -14.21 25.71 7.04
N GLU A 246 -14.66 26.89 7.49
CA GLU A 246 -15.02 27.99 6.63
C GLU A 246 -14.25 29.25 7.08
N ILE A 247 -13.62 29.93 6.12
CA ILE A 247 -12.97 31.23 6.39
C ILE A 247 -13.99 32.33 6.15
N ILE A 248 -14.39 33.00 7.24
CA ILE A 248 -15.32 34.12 7.19
C ILE A 248 -14.54 35.41 6.98
N GLY A 249 -14.79 36.08 5.88
CA GLY A 249 -14.17 37.33 5.49
C GLY A 249 -14.45 37.64 4.01
N ARG A 250 -14.25 38.91 3.61
CA ARG A 250 -14.40 39.22 2.20
C ARG A 250 -13.18 38.73 1.43
N ARG A 251 -13.42 38.18 0.23
CA ARG A 251 -12.35 37.67 -0.66
C ARG A 251 -11.55 38.80 -1.34
N GLU A 252 -11.86 40.05 -1.06
CA GLU A 252 -11.17 41.25 -1.60
C GLU A 252 -10.53 42.00 -0.46
N LEU A 253 -9.23 42.28 -0.57
CA LEU A 253 -8.46 43.11 0.32
C LEU A 253 -8.05 44.38 -0.41
N LYS A 254 -8.49 45.56 0.08
CA LYS A 254 -8.10 46.83 -0.49
C LYS A 254 -6.65 47.18 -0.06
N CYS A 255 -5.82 47.60 -1.02
CA CYS A 255 -4.48 48.11 -0.72
C CYS A 255 -4.56 49.29 0.25
N GLY A 256 -3.68 49.34 1.25
CA GLY A 256 -3.66 50.39 2.30
C GLY A 256 -4.66 50.14 3.44
N TYR A 257 -5.45 49.06 3.41
CA TYR A 257 -6.43 48.76 4.45
C TYR A 257 -6.18 47.41 5.09
N SER A 258 -6.43 47.32 6.38
CA SER A 258 -6.43 46.07 7.11
C SER A 258 -7.79 45.40 7.07
N ARG A 259 -7.79 44.05 7.04
CA ARG A 259 -9.03 43.25 7.08
C ARG A 259 -8.88 42.03 7.98
N THR A 260 -9.93 41.78 8.76
CA THR A 260 -9.98 40.67 9.71
C THR A 260 -10.68 39.46 9.07
N TYR A 261 -10.10 38.28 9.26
CA TYR A 261 -10.66 36.99 8.89
C TYR A 261 -10.80 36.14 10.15
N SER A 262 -11.84 35.30 10.20
CA SER A 262 -12.07 34.35 11.26
C SER A 262 -12.36 32.96 10.69
N ALA A 263 -11.93 31.89 11.37
CA ALA A 263 -12.25 30.54 11.03
C ALA A 263 -13.50 30.08 11.81
N LYS A 264 -14.36 29.34 11.11
CA LYS A 264 -15.51 28.64 11.68
C LYS A 264 -15.39 27.18 11.36
N PHE A 265 -15.61 26.31 12.36
CA PHE A 265 -15.50 24.88 12.18
C PHE A 265 -16.82 24.21 12.41
N THR A 266 -17.13 23.18 11.61
CA THR A 266 -18.32 22.35 11.72
C THR A 266 -17.92 20.88 11.70
N ASN A 267 -18.64 20.03 12.42
CA ASN A 267 -18.51 18.58 12.36
C ASN A 267 -19.28 17.99 11.16
N GLU A 268 -19.19 16.67 10.96
CA GLU A 268 -19.92 15.95 9.91
C GLU A 268 -21.44 16.12 10.01
N SER A 269 -21.97 16.39 11.20
CA SER A 269 -23.40 16.64 11.45
C SER A 269 -23.80 18.07 11.12
N GLY A 270 -22.86 18.95 10.74
CA GLY A 270 -23.10 20.38 10.46
C GLY A 270 -23.24 21.25 11.70
N GLU A 271 -22.92 20.72 12.89
CA GLU A 271 -22.92 21.49 14.14
C GLU A 271 -21.62 22.28 14.27
N GLU A 272 -21.73 23.51 14.81
CA GLU A 272 -20.58 24.38 15.04
C GLU A 272 -19.74 23.87 16.20
N VAL A 273 -18.44 23.65 15.95
CA VAL A 273 -17.45 23.17 16.92
C VAL A 273 -16.42 24.26 17.18
N THR A 274 -16.12 24.54 18.44
CA THR A 274 -15.02 25.42 18.81
C THR A 274 -13.71 24.64 18.69
N CYS A 275 -12.79 25.13 17.88
CA CYS A 275 -11.44 24.59 17.74
C CYS A 275 -10.46 25.72 18.09
N ASP A 276 -9.68 25.54 19.15
CA ASP A 276 -8.69 26.53 19.59
C ASP A 276 -7.28 26.19 19.08
N ASP A 277 -7.05 24.96 18.63
CA ASP A 277 -5.77 24.42 18.16
C ASP A 277 -5.73 24.40 16.61
N PHE A 278 -5.52 25.58 16.01
CA PHE A 278 -5.29 25.68 14.57
C PHE A 278 -4.32 26.83 14.25
N GLU A 279 -3.71 26.76 13.10
CA GLU A 279 -2.74 27.76 12.62
C GLU A 279 -3.21 28.41 11.33
N TRP A 280 -2.98 29.74 11.25
CA TRP A 280 -3.16 30.48 10.02
C TRP A 280 -1.89 30.42 9.16
N ASN A 281 -2.02 30.08 7.89
CA ASN A 281 -0.94 30.07 6.93
C ASN A 281 -1.29 30.97 5.73
N VAL A 282 -0.38 31.88 5.39
CA VAL A 282 -0.54 32.81 4.25
C VAL A 282 0.49 32.44 3.18
N ILE A 283 0.02 31.98 2.03
CA ILE A 283 0.85 31.61 0.89
C ILE A 283 0.79 32.74 -0.13
N SER A 284 1.86 33.51 -0.23
CA SER A 284 1.96 34.68 -1.10
C SER A 284 3.35 34.78 -1.73
N THR A 285 3.43 35.30 -2.94
CA THR A 285 4.67 35.64 -3.64
C THR A 285 5.20 37.07 -3.28
N PHE A 286 4.45 37.81 -2.46
CA PHE A 286 4.76 39.15 -1.99
C PHE A 286 4.52 39.24 -0.47
N PRO A 287 5.14 40.20 0.21
CA PRO A 287 4.99 40.37 1.65
C PRO A 287 3.56 40.78 2.02
N VAL A 288 2.91 40.02 2.88
CA VAL A 288 1.62 40.32 3.50
C VAL A 288 1.83 40.50 5.00
N LYS A 289 1.45 41.65 5.52
CA LYS A 289 1.53 41.94 6.95
C LYS A 289 0.40 41.22 7.67
N GLN A 290 0.74 40.44 8.68
CA GLN A 290 -0.21 39.59 9.40
C GLN A 290 -0.11 39.90 10.91
N THR A 291 -1.27 40.00 11.53
CA THR A 291 -1.40 40.16 12.97
C THR A 291 -2.42 39.16 13.49
N LEU A 292 -2.00 38.28 14.39
CA LEU A 292 -2.88 37.30 15.03
C LEU A 292 -3.55 37.91 16.24
N SER A 293 -4.86 37.69 16.37
CA SER A 293 -5.65 38.14 17.51
C SER A 293 -6.62 37.02 17.93
N GLY A 294 -6.15 36.10 18.79
CA GLY A 294 -6.90 34.90 19.19
C GLY A 294 -7.17 34.01 17.96
N SER A 295 -8.44 33.64 17.74
CA SER A 295 -8.87 32.83 16.59
C SER A 295 -8.98 33.61 15.27
N LYS A 296 -8.56 34.88 15.23
CA LYS A 296 -8.68 35.77 14.08
C LYS A 296 -7.31 36.17 13.55
N ILE A 297 -7.23 36.39 12.23
CA ILE A 297 -6.07 36.97 11.57
C ILE A 297 -6.46 38.30 10.91
N ILE A 298 -5.61 39.30 11.07
CA ILE A 298 -5.74 40.60 10.43
C ILE A 298 -4.65 40.67 9.38
N LEU A 299 -5.05 40.90 8.11
CA LEU A 299 -4.14 41.03 6.97
C LEU A 299 -4.16 42.47 6.44
N GLU A 300 -3.00 42.97 6.07
CA GLU A 300 -2.79 44.30 5.53
C GLU A 300 -1.72 44.25 4.43
N ILE A 301 -1.93 44.98 3.35
CA ILE A 301 -0.99 45.12 2.23
C ILE A 301 -0.89 46.60 1.86
N ASP A 302 0.31 47.16 1.97
CA ASP A 302 0.56 48.58 1.72
C ASP A 302 1.20 48.82 0.34
N ASN A 303 1.49 47.76 -0.43
CA ASN A 303 2.18 47.87 -1.73
C ASN A 303 1.17 47.92 -2.88
N GLU A 304 1.08 49.05 -3.57
CA GLU A 304 0.22 49.25 -4.74
C GLU A 304 0.58 48.35 -5.93
N ASP A 305 1.85 47.92 -6.06
CA ASP A 305 2.28 47.01 -7.11
C ASP A 305 1.61 45.61 -7.01
N CYS A 306 1.01 45.29 -5.87
CA CYS A 306 0.29 44.03 -5.64
C CYS A 306 -1.17 44.12 -6.09
N VAL A 307 -1.71 45.25 -6.49
CA VAL A 307 -3.09 45.40 -6.97
C VAL A 307 -3.32 44.54 -8.22
N GLY A 308 -4.40 43.78 -8.22
CA GLY A 308 -4.70 42.78 -9.25
C GLY A 308 -4.08 41.39 -9.02
N SER A 309 -3.21 41.23 -8.02
CA SER A 309 -2.66 39.95 -7.61
C SER A 309 -3.58 39.26 -6.60
N SER A 310 -3.26 38.01 -6.27
CA SER A 310 -4.00 37.23 -5.25
C SER A 310 -3.02 36.42 -4.43
N PHE A 311 -3.46 36.06 -3.23
CA PHE A 311 -2.76 35.13 -2.33
C PHE A 311 -3.74 34.16 -1.70
N ILE A 312 -3.22 33.06 -1.13
CA ILE A 312 -4.03 32.01 -0.50
C ILE A 312 -3.91 32.15 1.03
N LEU A 313 -5.06 32.19 1.69
CA LEU A 313 -5.16 32.10 3.16
C LEU A 313 -5.65 30.69 3.51
N GLN A 314 -4.87 29.97 4.31
CA GLN A 314 -5.18 28.60 4.74
C GLN A 314 -5.31 28.53 6.25
N VAL A 315 -6.12 27.59 6.69
CA VAL A 315 -6.19 27.15 8.09
C VAL A 315 -5.73 25.70 8.14
N THR A 316 -4.74 25.45 8.98
CA THR A 316 -4.15 24.11 9.16
C THR A 316 -4.29 23.69 10.62
N LYS A 317 -4.49 22.39 10.86
CA LYS A 317 -4.44 21.75 12.17
C LYS A 317 -3.61 20.48 12.06
N ASP A 318 -2.68 20.26 12.98
CA ASP A 318 -1.79 19.09 13.00
C ASP A 318 -1.09 18.84 11.64
N SER A 319 -0.68 19.93 10.96
CA SER A 319 -0.08 19.94 9.62
C SER A 319 -1.04 19.50 8.49
N GLN A 320 -2.31 19.29 8.76
CA GLN A 320 -3.34 19.05 7.74
C GLN A 320 -4.10 20.33 7.39
N MET A 321 -4.31 20.55 6.10
CA MET A 321 -5.10 21.67 5.60
C MET A 321 -6.60 21.39 5.83
N ILE A 322 -7.28 22.26 6.58
CA ILE A 322 -8.73 22.17 6.82
C ILE A 322 -9.51 22.95 5.78
N VAL A 323 -9.07 24.18 5.50
CA VAL A 323 -9.75 25.07 4.54
C VAL A 323 -8.77 26.07 3.97
N GLU A 324 -9.01 26.45 2.71
CA GLU A 324 -8.29 27.52 2.05
C GLU A 324 -9.23 28.48 1.33
N THR A 325 -8.82 29.71 1.17
CA THR A 325 -9.52 30.72 0.38
C THR A 325 -8.54 31.62 -0.35
N THR A 326 -8.88 31.99 -1.58
CA THR A 326 -8.11 32.95 -2.37
C THR A 326 -8.62 34.36 -2.08
N ILE A 327 -7.69 35.28 -1.77
CA ILE A 327 -7.95 36.68 -1.51
C ILE A 327 -7.35 37.51 -2.63
N HIS A 328 -8.18 38.36 -3.24
CA HIS A 328 -7.78 39.26 -4.32
C HIS A 328 -7.47 40.66 -3.78
N ILE A 329 -6.38 41.26 -4.28
CA ILE A 329 -6.02 42.61 -3.90
C ILE A 329 -6.62 43.59 -4.91
N VAL A 330 -7.40 44.52 -4.38
CA VAL A 330 -8.08 45.54 -5.20
C VAL A 330 -7.56 46.94 -4.88
N SER A 331 -7.72 47.84 -5.83
CA SER A 331 -7.33 49.24 -5.61
C SER A 331 -8.25 49.92 -4.58
N GLU A 332 -7.79 51.00 -4.05
CA GLU A 332 -8.57 51.84 -3.10
C GLU A 332 -9.83 52.44 -3.77
N TYR A 333 -9.78 52.65 -5.11
CA TYR A 333 -10.80 53.30 -5.91
C TYR A 333 -11.59 52.33 -6.77
#